data_654d23678d7d2e7f2b9e4e8e724d4067
#
_entry.id   654d23678d7d2e7f2b9e4e8e724d4067
#
_cell.length_a   1.000
_cell.length_b   1.000
_cell.length_c   1.000
_cell.angle_alpha   90.00
_cell.angle_beta   90.00
_cell.angle_gamma   90.00
#
_symmetry.space_group_name_H-M   'P 1'
#
loop_
_entity.id
_entity.type
_entity.pdbx_description
1 polymer ?
#
loop_
_entity_poly.entity_id
_entity_poly.type
_entity_poly.pdbx_seq_one_letter_code
_entity_poly.pdbx_strand_id
1 'polypeptide(L)'
;TDAAAEMQVGAYFDFLVAGKEGNHIGSYLTSEWWRRNMIIYENILKRLDGKEKKILVIFGSGHTALLKEMMKHNKNFELVPVGSIL
;
A
#
# COMPACT_ATOMS: atom_id res chain seq x y z
N THR A 1 2.96 -13.54 -1.30
CA THR A 1 1.69 -14.02 -1.85
C THR A 1 0.56 -13.04 -1.51
N ASP A 2 -0.52 -13.10 -2.24
CA ASP A 2 -1.68 -12.22 -1.98
C ASP A 2 -2.29 -12.48 -0.60
N ALA A 3 -2.32 -13.74 -0.15
CA ALA A 3 -2.81 -14.07 1.17
C ALA A 3 -1.96 -13.44 2.27
N ALA A 4 -0.64 -13.47 2.14
CA ALA A 4 0.26 -12.83 3.10
C ALA A 4 0.09 -11.32 3.09
N ALA A 5 -0.10 -10.71 1.92
CA ALA A 5 -0.33 -9.29 1.78
C ALA A 5 -1.65 -8.87 2.46
N GLU A 6 -2.71 -9.63 2.27
CA GLU A 6 -3.99 -9.36 2.92
C GLU A 6 -3.91 -9.48 4.44
N MET A 7 -3.17 -10.47 4.95
CA MET A 7 -2.92 -10.61 6.37
C MET A 7 -2.22 -9.38 6.95
N GLN A 8 -1.25 -8.82 6.23
CA GLN A 8 -0.56 -7.61 6.67
C GLN A 8 -1.48 -6.40 6.70
N VAL A 9 -2.33 -6.23 5.69
CA VAL A 9 -3.32 -5.14 5.69
C VAL A 9 -4.25 -5.28 6.90
N GLY A 10 -4.74 -6.50 7.17
CA GLY A 10 -5.57 -6.76 8.33
C GLY A 10 -4.87 -6.44 9.65
N ALA A 11 -3.58 -6.82 9.77
CA ALA A 11 -2.80 -6.58 10.99
C ALA A 11 -2.69 -5.08 11.31
N TYR A 12 -2.59 -4.22 10.31
CA TYR A 12 -2.51 -2.78 10.55
C TYR A 12 -3.81 -2.20 11.10
N PHE A 13 -4.95 -2.79 10.76
CA PHE A 13 -6.22 -2.38 11.35
C PHE A 13 -6.36 -2.81 12.81
N ASP A 14 -5.60 -3.79 13.26
CA ASP A 14 -5.62 -4.20 14.67
C ASP A 14 -5.11 -3.09 15.60
N PHE A 15 -4.32 -2.16 15.09
CA PHE A 15 -3.88 -0.99 15.85
C PHE A 15 -5.04 -0.06 16.23
N LEU A 16 -6.19 -0.17 15.57
CA LEU A 16 -7.35 0.65 15.90
C LEU A 16 -7.84 0.46 17.33
N VAL A 17 -7.61 -0.71 17.92
CA VAL A 17 -8.03 -1.00 19.29
C VAL A 17 -7.00 -0.58 20.34
N ALA A 18 -5.88 0.02 19.93
CA ALA A 18 -4.86 0.47 20.86
C ALA A 18 -5.36 1.62 21.74
N GLY A 19 -4.97 1.60 22.99
CA GLY A 19 -5.37 2.61 23.96
C GLY A 19 -6.69 2.26 24.65
N LYS A 20 -7.03 3.07 25.67
CA LYS A 20 -8.27 2.93 26.41
C LYS A 20 -9.39 3.65 25.70
N GLU A 21 -10.63 3.35 26.06
CA GLU A 21 -11.79 4.07 25.55
C GLU A 21 -11.59 5.59 25.73
N GLY A 22 -11.88 6.33 24.66
CA GLY A 22 -11.64 7.77 24.61
C GLY A 22 -10.22 8.15 24.17
N ASN A 23 -9.30 7.20 24.08
CA ASN A 23 -7.95 7.42 23.54
C ASN A 23 -7.91 6.96 22.07
N HIS A 24 -7.68 7.89 21.15
CA HIS A 24 -7.71 7.64 19.71
C HIS A 24 -6.33 7.34 19.10
N ILE A 25 -5.37 6.89 19.92
CA ILE A 25 -4.03 6.59 19.43
C ILE A 25 -4.05 5.51 18.32
N GLY A 26 -4.96 4.54 18.43
CA GLY A 26 -5.09 3.49 17.42
C GLY A 26 -5.48 4.06 16.06
N SER A 27 -6.47 4.96 16.04
CA SER A 27 -6.89 5.62 14.81
C SER A 27 -5.79 6.50 14.23
N TYR A 28 -5.07 7.21 15.09
CA TYR A 28 -3.93 8.03 14.66
C TYR A 28 -2.84 7.17 13.99
N LEU A 29 -2.43 6.09 14.65
CA LEU A 29 -1.38 5.21 14.11
C LEU A 29 -1.79 4.58 12.79
N THR A 30 -3.02 4.08 12.71
CA THR A 30 -3.54 3.45 11.50
C THR A 30 -3.66 4.46 10.36
N SER A 31 -4.20 5.63 10.61
CA SER A 31 -4.34 6.67 9.58
C SER A 31 -2.98 7.19 9.11
N GLU A 32 -2.00 7.33 9.99
CA GLU A 32 -0.64 7.73 9.61
C GLU A 32 0.02 6.68 8.72
N TRP A 33 -0.21 5.40 8.99
CA TRP A 33 0.29 4.33 8.15
C TRP A 33 -0.29 4.43 6.72
N TRP A 34 -1.60 4.60 6.61
CA TRP A 34 -2.26 4.76 5.32
C TRP A 34 -1.80 6.03 4.60
N ARG A 35 -1.66 7.13 5.35
CA ARG A 35 -1.16 8.39 4.80
C ARG A 35 0.23 8.23 4.21
N ARG A 36 1.12 7.55 4.91
CA ARG A 36 2.49 7.32 4.41
C ARG A 36 2.49 6.50 3.12
N ASN A 37 1.64 5.49 3.03
CA ASN A 37 1.51 4.70 1.81
C ASN A 37 0.92 5.52 0.67
N MET A 38 -0.03 6.39 0.94
CA MET A 38 -0.58 7.31 -0.05
C MET A 38 0.47 8.27 -0.58
N ILE A 39 1.34 8.78 0.28
CA ILE A 39 2.45 9.66 -0.12
C ILE A 39 3.42 8.91 -1.05
N ILE A 40 3.74 7.66 -0.74
CA ILE A 40 4.58 6.84 -1.61
C ILE A 40 3.94 6.71 -2.99
N TYR A 41 2.67 6.38 -3.05
CA TYR A 41 1.94 6.24 -4.30
C TYR A 41 1.88 7.56 -5.07
N GLU A 42 1.56 8.65 -4.38
CA GLU A 42 1.55 10.00 -4.96
C GLU A 42 2.89 10.33 -5.60
N ASN A 43 3.99 10.04 -4.93
CA ASN A 43 5.33 10.29 -5.46
C ASN A 43 5.63 9.43 -6.69
N ILE A 44 5.15 8.20 -6.73
CA ILE A 44 5.26 7.36 -7.92
C ILE A 44 4.52 8.02 -9.08
N LEU A 45 3.27 8.42 -8.88
CA LEU A 45 2.45 9.04 -9.92
C LEU A 45 3.07 10.32 -10.45
N LYS A 46 3.62 11.15 -9.57
CA LYS A 46 4.21 12.44 -9.96
C LYS A 46 5.50 12.31 -10.76
N ARG A 47 6.18 11.17 -10.66
CA ARG A 47 7.42 10.92 -11.41
C ARG A 47 7.19 10.31 -12.79
N LEU A 48 5.98 9.86 -13.07
CA LEU A 48 5.66 9.28 -14.37
C LEU A 48 5.35 10.39 -15.38
N ASP A 49 5.87 10.24 -16.59
CA ASP A 49 5.63 11.21 -17.66
C ASP A 49 4.63 10.71 -18.71
N GLY A 50 4.06 9.54 -18.47
CA GLY A 50 3.09 8.95 -19.38
C GLY A 50 3.68 8.13 -20.51
N LYS A 51 5.01 8.08 -20.61
CA LYS A 51 5.72 7.34 -21.66
C LYS A 51 6.22 5.99 -21.22
N GLU A 52 6.20 5.72 -19.94
CA GLU A 52 6.68 4.46 -19.40
C GLU A 52 5.75 3.31 -19.81
N LYS A 53 6.34 2.22 -20.29
CA LYS A 53 5.61 1.01 -20.61
C LYS A 53 5.64 0.00 -19.48
N LYS A 54 6.73 0.00 -18.71
CA LYS A 54 6.93 -0.90 -17.58
C LYS A 54 7.56 -0.16 -16.43
N ILE A 55 7.09 -0.44 -15.22
CA ILE A 55 7.59 0.16 -13.99
C ILE A 55 7.84 -0.95 -13.00
N LEU A 56 9.00 -0.93 -12.36
CA LEU A 56 9.32 -1.83 -11.27
C LEU A 56 9.29 -1.04 -9.96
N VAL A 57 8.47 -1.51 -9.02
CA VAL A 57 8.35 -0.91 -7.70
C VAL A 57 8.78 -1.92 -6.66
N ILE A 58 9.78 -1.57 -5.85
CA ILE A 58 10.33 -2.45 -4.82
C ILE A 58 10.19 -1.74 -3.47
N PHE A 59 9.43 -2.35 -2.55
CA PHE A 59 9.26 -1.87 -1.19
C PHE A 59 9.21 -3.05 -0.23
N GLY A 60 9.34 -2.77 1.07
CA GLY A 60 9.09 -3.75 2.09
C GLY A 60 7.66 -4.29 2.02
N SER A 61 7.46 -5.53 2.47
CA SER A 61 6.18 -6.22 2.32
C SER A 61 4.99 -5.46 2.92
N GLY A 62 5.21 -4.71 4.00
CA GLY A 62 4.15 -3.93 4.63
C GLY A 62 3.59 -2.81 3.75
N HIS A 63 4.44 -2.21 2.92
CA HIS A 63 4.00 -1.18 1.97
C HIS A 63 3.41 -1.78 0.71
N THR A 64 3.96 -2.92 0.26
CA THR A 64 3.57 -3.55 -0.99
C THR A 64 2.08 -3.88 -1.04
N ALA A 65 1.52 -4.38 0.06
CA ALA A 65 0.12 -4.75 0.11
C ALA A 65 -0.80 -3.56 -0.20
N LEU A 66 -0.55 -2.41 0.43
CA LEU A 66 -1.36 -1.21 0.22
C LEU A 66 -1.11 -0.58 -1.14
N LEU A 67 0.13 -0.57 -1.61
CA LEU A 67 0.46 -0.06 -2.95
C LEU A 67 -0.24 -0.87 -4.04
N LYS A 68 -0.29 -2.19 -3.89
CA LYS A 68 -1.03 -3.04 -4.83
C LYS A 68 -2.52 -2.69 -4.87
N GLU A 69 -3.13 -2.47 -3.71
CA GLU A 69 -4.53 -2.07 -3.65
C GLU A 69 -4.76 -0.72 -4.34
N MET A 70 -3.91 0.26 -4.10
CA MET A 70 -4.04 1.57 -4.73
C MET A 70 -3.87 1.49 -6.24
N MET A 71 -2.87 0.78 -6.71
CA MET A 71 -2.57 0.65 -8.14
C MET A 71 -3.61 -0.17 -8.88
N LYS A 72 -4.18 -1.17 -8.22
CA LYS A 72 -5.21 -2.04 -8.79
C LYS A 72 -6.43 -1.26 -9.28
N HIS A 73 -6.75 -0.16 -8.61
CA HIS A 73 -7.90 0.68 -8.94
C HIS A 73 -7.56 1.80 -9.92
N ASN A 74 -6.33 1.90 -10.38
CA ASN A 74 -5.91 2.89 -11.37
C ASN A 74 -5.95 2.27 -12.77
N LYS A 75 -6.78 2.82 -13.63
CA LYS A 75 -6.98 2.31 -15.00
C LYS A 75 -5.73 2.38 -15.86
N ASN A 76 -4.77 3.22 -15.50
CA ASN A 76 -3.55 3.40 -16.25
C ASN A 76 -2.50 2.33 -15.97
N PHE A 77 -2.73 1.47 -14.97
CA PHE A 77 -1.80 0.43 -14.57
C PHE A 77 -2.38 -0.96 -14.73
N GLU A 78 -1.52 -1.88 -15.12
CA GLU A 78 -1.79 -3.30 -15.06
C GLU A 78 -0.74 -3.92 -14.14
N LEU A 79 -1.21 -4.63 -13.10
CA LEU A 79 -0.31 -5.31 -12.17
C LEU A 79 0.15 -6.63 -12.76
N VAL A 80 1.47 -6.81 -12.84
CA VAL A 80 2.08 -8.03 -13.37
C VAL A 80 2.74 -8.76 -12.21
N PRO A 81 2.33 -10.01 -11.90
CA PRO A 81 2.99 -10.79 -10.88
C PRO A 81 4.47 -11.05 -11.23
N VAL A 82 5.34 -10.89 -10.23
CA VAL A 82 6.78 -11.10 -10.44
C VAL A 82 7.06 -12.50 -10.99
N GLY A 83 6.35 -13.50 -10.52
CA GLY A 83 6.50 -14.86 -10.99
C GLY A 83 6.23 -15.06 -12.48
N SER A 84 5.49 -14.15 -13.11
CA SER A 84 5.20 -14.25 -14.55
C SER A 84 6.31 -13.69 -15.44
N ILE A 85 7.26 -12.96 -14.86
CA ILE A 85 8.40 -12.38 -15.59
C ILE A 85 9.74 -13.01 -15.21
N LEU A 86 9.74 -13.87 -14.21
CA LEU A 86 10.88 -14.68 -13.82
C LEU A 86 10.73 -16.08 -14.42
#